data_1ba18cf3f8189bbbc040c7089650147a
#
_entry.id   1ba18cf3f8189bbbc040c7089650147a
#
_cell.length_a   1.000
_cell.length_b   1.000
_cell.length_c   1.000
_cell.angle_alpha   90.00
_cell.angle_beta   90.00
_cell.angle_gamma   90.00
#
_symmetry.space_group_name_H-M   'P 1'
#
loop_
_entity.id
_entity.type
_entity.pdbx_description
1 polymer ?
#
loop_
_entity_poly.entity_id
_entity_poly.type
_entity_poly.pdbx_seq_one_letter_code
_entity_poly.pdbx_strand_id
1 'polypeptide(L)'
;MALSFDSLTAAQIAAGVAAGDFTATEVAQASLAAIEAREGGVQAFLQVSPGLALEAAARVDADRAAGKPLPPLAGVPLAIKDNMNLVGTRTTCASRMLGDYQSVYTATCVQRMLDAGCLPMGKANMDEFAFGSSTESSAFHRTNNPWDTERVPGGSSGGSAAAVAAGEVALSLGSDTGGSIRQPASLCGVVGFKPTYGAVSRYGVVAFGSSLDQVGPFGRTVEDVALAMNALTGAGHDPYDCTSQDCAVDFTEHLNDSIEGKRVGIIPAFMEAEGLTPEVKAAVQRAAQELQNQGAELVEVDLPHLDAAIAAYYVIGPAEAFSNLARFDGIRYGYQEEGCANLSDQSSLSRAHGFGAEAKRRQMLGAYLLSSGVYDKYYYAAQKARTLITQDYDAAYAKVDTILMPASPRTAFKFGEISDPTQMYLSDLYTISLNICGNGGISVPLGLGEDTQLPVSAQLVGPAFKDRQLLTFARALERGFADAATGAPALSVAPDFAGKGGEL
;
A
#
# COMPACT_ATOMS: atom_id res chain seq x y z
N MET A 1 -13.66 -19.29 25.39
CA MET A 1 -13.80 -19.41 23.93
C MET A 1 -12.41 -19.27 23.37
N ALA A 2 -11.96 -20.16 22.50
CA ALA A 2 -10.72 -19.99 21.77
C ALA A 2 -10.82 -18.68 20.96
N LEU A 3 -9.78 -17.86 20.98
CA LEU A 3 -9.71 -16.61 20.21
C LEU A 3 -9.44 -16.98 18.75
N SER A 4 -10.27 -16.51 17.84
CA SER A 4 -9.98 -16.66 16.41
C SER A 4 -8.88 -15.69 16.01
N PHE A 5 -7.83 -16.18 15.35
CA PHE A 5 -6.70 -15.37 14.87
C PHE A 5 -7.15 -14.18 14.02
N ASP A 6 -8.13 -14.39 13.17
CA ASP A 6 -8.64 -13.37 12.25
C ASP A 6 -9.46 -12.26 12.93
N SER A 7 -9.77 -12.39 14.23
CA SER A 7 -10.38 -11.32 15.03
C SER A 7 -9.36 -10.38 15.68
N LEU A 8 -8.07 -10.75 15.71
CA LEU A 8 -7.04 -10.00 16.43
C LEU A 8 -6.37 -8.94 15.54
N THR A 9 -6.16 -7.75 16.08
CA THR A 9 -5.31 -6.71 15.47
C THR A 9 -3.83 -7.01 15.69
N ALA A 10 -2.94 -6.36 14.96
CA ALA A 10 -1.49 -6.50 15.17
C ALA A 10 -1.08 -6.09 16.60
N ALA A 11 -1.70 -5.01 17.12
CA ALA A 11 -1.49 -4.57 18.50
C ALA A 11 -1.88 -5.65 19.52
N GLN A 12 -3.04 -6.30 19.33
CA GLN A 12 -3.51 -7.37 20.21
C GLN A 12 -2.63 -8.62 20.14
N ILE A 13 -2.15 -8.99 18.93
CA ILE A 13 -1.24 -10.12 18.75
C ILE A 13 0.08 -9.84 19.50
N ALA A 14 0.70 -8.70 19.29
CA ALA A 14 1.94 -8.34 19.97
C ALA A 14 1.80 -8.32 21.49
N ALA A 15 0.70 -7.75 21.99
CA ALA A 15 0.39 -7.72 23.41
C ALA A 15 0.18 -9.13 24.00
N GLY A 16 -0.58 -10.00 23.33
CA GLY A 16 -0.85 -11.37 23.77
C GLY A 16 0.42 -12.25 23.78
N VAL A 17 1.27 -12.14 22.75
CA VAL A 17 2.59 -12.80 22.73
C VAL A 17 3.46 -12.31 23.88
N ALA A 18 3.50 -11.00 24.15
CA ALA A 18 4.30 -10.45 25.26
C ALA A 18 3.76 -10.90 26.62
N ALA A 19 2.44 -10.94 26.81
CA ALA A 19 1.80 -11.40 28.03
C ALA A 19 1.95 -12.93 28.25
N GLY A 20 2.11 -13.70 27.16
CA GLY A 20 2.17 -15.15 27.18
C GLY A 20 0.80 -15.82 27.11
N ASP A 21 -0.21 -15.10 26.64
CA ASP A 21 -1.54 -15.65 26.39
C ASP A 21 -1.49 -16.73 25.29
N PHE A 22 -0.60 -16.55 24.34
CA PHE A 22 -0.23 -17.51 23.28
C PHE A 22 1.21 -17.27 22.85
N THR A 23 1.78 -18.25 22.15
CA THR A 23 3.15 -18.19 21.62
C THR A 23 3.17 -17.57 20.22
N ALA A 24 4.32 -17.02 19.81
CA ALA A 24 4.50 -16.55 18.43
C ALA A 24 4.42 -17.72 17.44
N THR A 25 4.82 -18.94 17.85
CA THR A 25 4.69 -20.16 17.05
C THR A 25 3.22 -20.53 16.81
N GLU A 26 2.34 -20.44 17.81
CA GLU A 26 0.89 -20.66 17.63
C GLU A 26 0.29 -19.62 16.67
N VAL A 27 0.67 -18.34 16.79
CA VAL A 27 0.24 -17.30 15.88
C VAL A 27 0.70 -17.58 14.44
N ALA A 28 1.97 -17.97 14.23
CA ALA A 28 2.49 -18.34 12.91
C ALA A 28 1.69 -19.51 12.30
N GLN A 29 1.41 -20.55 13.10
CA GLN A 29 0.64 -21.71 12.65
C GLN A 29 -0.80 -21.34 12.30
N ALA A 30 -1.45 -20.51 13.12
CA ALA A 30 -2.80 -20.03 12.86
C ALA A 30 -2.88 -19.20 11.57
N SER A 31 -1.91 -18.31 11.35
CA SER A 31 -1.82 -17.52 10.10
C SER A 31 -1.56 -18.41 8.88
N LEU A 32 -0.65 -19.39 8.97
CA LEU A 32 -0.41 -20.36 7.88
C LEU A 32 -1.64 -21.19 7.57
N ALA A 33 -2.40 -21.62 8.57
CA ALA A 33 -3.66 -22.34 8.39
C ALA A 33 -4.73 -21.43 7.73
N ALA A 34 -4.77 -20.14 8.10
CA ALA A 34 -5.66 -19.18 7.47
C ALA A 34 -5.31 -18.98 5.98
N ILE A 35 -4.03 -18.86 5.65
CA ILE A 35 -3.54 -18.77 4.27
C ILE A 35 -3.96 -20.02 3.49
N GLU A 36 -3.67 -21.22 4.01
CA GLU A 36 -4.03 -22.49 3.35
C GLU A 36 -5.53 -22.60 3.07
N ALA A 37 -6.36 -22.16 4.01
CA ALA A 37 -7.81 -22.25 3.89
C ALA A 37 -8.41 -21.23 2.90
N ARG A 38 -7.74 -20.10 2.64
CA ARG A 38 -8.30 -18.94 1.93
C ARG A 38 -7.68 -18.68 0.58
N GLU A 39 -6.41 -19.04 0.37
CA GLU A 39 -5.67 -18.78 -0.86
C GLU A 39 -6.32 -19.40 -2.11
N GLY A 40 -7.09 -20.49 -1.98
CA GLY A 40 -7.88 -21.02 -3.09
C GLY A 40 -8.91 -20.05 -3.65
N GLY A 41 -9.39 -19.09 -2.84
CA GLY A 41 -10.35 -18.05 -3.23
C GLY A 41 -9.71 -16.68 -3.43
N VAL A 42 -8.70 -16.31 -2.64
CA VAL A 42 -8.11 -14.95 -2.60
C VAL A 42 -6.93 -14.82 -3.56
N GLN A 43 -6.01 -15.77 -3.54
CA GLN A 43 -4.77 -15.76 -4.33
C GLN A 43 -3.93 -14.49 -4.05
N ALA A 44 -3.75 -14.17 -2.77
CA ALA A 44 -3.00 -12.98 -2.34
C ALA A 44 -1.48 -13.16 -2.44
N PHE A 45 -0.98 -14.41 -2.35
CA PHE A 45 0.46 -14.70 -2.31
C PHE A 45 0.99 -15.29 -3.61
N LEU A 46 2.17 -14.84 -4.04
CA LEU A 46 2.99 -15.50 -5.06
C LEU A 46 3.87 -16.59 -4.46
N GLN A 47 4.26 -16.42 -3.20
CA GLN A 47 5.08 -17.36 -2.45
C GLN A 47 4.75 -17.26 -0.95
N VAL A 48 4.33 -18.36 -0.34
CA VAL A 48 4.24 -18.51 1.12
C VAL A 48 5.57 -19.03 1.64
N SER A 49 6.01 -18.59 2.82
CA SER A 49 7.34 -18.87 3.39
C SER A 49 7.24 -19.48 4.81
N PRO A 50 6.67 -20.69 4.97
CA PRO A 50 6.41 -21.29 6.29
C PRO A 50 7.70 -21.45 7.12
N GLY A 51 8.82 -21.83 6.46
CA GLY A 51 10.11 -22.01 7.14
C GLY A 51 10.64 -20.74 7.78
N LEU A 52 10.59 -19.60 7.05
CA LEU A 52 11.03 -18.31 7.58
C LEU A 52 10.11 -17.82 8.71
N ALA A 53 8.80 -17.99 8.55
CA ALA A 53 7.81 -17.58 9.54
C ALA A 53 7.99 -18.35 10.87
N LEU A 54 8.10 -19.68 10.80
CA LEU A 54 8.25 -20.52 11.99
C LEU A 54 9.61 -20.34 12.68
N GLU A 55 10.68 -20.11 11.90
CA GLU A 55 12.00 -19.79 12.47
C GLU A 55 11.98 -18.45 13.21
N ALA A 56 11.34 -17.42 12.63
CA ALA A 56 11.19 -16.14 13.30
C ALA A 56 10.33 -16.26 14.57
N ALA A 57 9.23 -17.00 14.53
CA ALA A 57 8.38 -17.25 15.67
C ALA A 57 9.10 -17.97 16.80
N ALA A 58 9.86 -19.03 16.49
CA ALA A 58 10.65 -19.75 17.49
C ALA A 58 11.70 -18.86 18.17
N ARG A 59 12.29 -17.90 17.45
CA ARG A 59 13.20 -16.90 18.05
C ARG A 59 12.49 -16.00 19.05
N VAL A 60 11.31 -15.48 18.68
CA VAL A 60 10.47 -14.66 19.60
C VAL A 60 10.12 -15.44 20.86
N ASP A 61 9.70 -16.70 20.72
CA ASP A 61 9.33 -17.55 21.86
C ASP A 61 10.54 -17.86 22.76
N ALA A 62 11.71 -18.12 22.18
CA ALA A 62 12.95 -18.33 22.92
C ALA A 62 13.41 -17.07 23.69
N ASP A 63 13.29 -15.89 23.09
CA ASP A 63 13.63 -14.63 23.74
C ASP A 63 12.68 -14.32 24.90
N ARG A 64 11.37 -14.57 24.72
CA ARG A 64 10.38 -14.47 25.80
C ARG A 64 10.70 -15.45 26.95
N ALA A 65 10.96 -16.71 26.63
CA ALA A 65 11.29 -17.72 27.64
C ALA A 65 12.57 -17.39 28.41
N ALA A 66 13.51 -16.69 27.79
CA ALA A 66 14.73 -16.20 28.41
C ALA A 66 14.53 -14.89 29.21
N GLY A 67 13.33 -14.34 29.26
CA GLY A 67 13.01 -13.08 29.94
C GLY A 67 13.60 -11.82 29.28
N LYS A 68 13.96 -11.91 28.00
CA LYS A 68 14.45 -10.75 27.25
C LYS A 68 13.29 -9.81 26.87
N PRO A 69 13.53 -8.49 26.76
CA PRO A 69 12.55 -7.58 26.20
C PRO A 69 12.18 -8.01 24.78
N LEU A 70 10.89 -8.12 24.49
CA LEU A 70 10.41 -8.41 23.16
C LEU A 70 10.31 -7.12 22.33
N PRO A 71 10.56 -7.18 21.01
CA PRO A 71 10.34 -6.07 20.12
C PRO A 71 8.84 -5.75 19.97
N PRO A 72 8.49 -4.52 19.54
CA PRO A 72 7.12 -4.00 19.63
C PRO A 72 6.08 -4.72 18.78
N LEU A 73 6.49 -5.46 17.74
CA LEU A 73 5.62 -6.24 16.85
C LEU A 73 5.93 -7.75 16.94
N ALA A 74 6.41 -8.20 18.11
CA ALA A 74 6.78 -9.59 18.34
C ALA A 74 5.62 -10.55 18.02
N GLY A 75 5.84 -11.46 17.09
CA GLY A 75 4.87 -12.48 16.71
C GLY A 75 3.79 -12.04 15.72
N VAL A 76 3.85 -10.81 15.18
CA VAL A 76 2.85 -10.30 14.23
C VAL A 76 3.12 -10.84 12.81
N PRO A 77 2.16 -11.58 12.19
CA PRO A 77 2.28 -12.05 10.80
C PRO A 77 2.28 -10.91 9.80
N LEU A 78 3.24 -10.95 8.86
CA LEU A 78 3.51 -9.91 7.87
C LEU A 78 3.55 -10.51 6.45
N ALA A 79 2.74 -9.98 5.53
CA ALA A 79 2.90 -10.19 4.10
C ALA A 79 3.77 -9.06 3.49
N ILE A 80 4.57 -9.40 2.48
CA ILE A 80 5.55 -8.48 1.89
C ILE A 80 5.30 -8.39 0.39
N LYS A 81 4.97 -7.21 -0.13
CA LYS A 81 4.76 -7.00 -1.57
C LYS A 81 5.97 -7.50 -2.37
N ASP A 82 5.71 -8.15 -3.49
CA ASP A 82 6.75 -8.90 -4.22
C ASP A 82 7.75 -8.03 -5.01
N ASN A 83 7.74 -6.72 -4.82
CA ASN A 83 8.81 -5.82 -5.26
C ASN A 83 9.85 -5.49 -4.16
N MET A 84 9.74 -6.08 -2.98
CA MET A 84 10.67 -5.88 -1.86
C MET A 84 11.51 -7.12 -1.66
N ASN A 85 12.83 -6.96 -1.62
CA ASN A 85 13.77 -8.07 -1.40
C ASN A 85 13.65 -8.64 0.02
N LEU A 86 13.61 -9.96 0.11
CA LEU A 86 13.74 -10.73 1.34
C LEU A 86 14.61 -11.96 1.06
N VAL A 87 15.75 -12.08 1.73
CA VAL A 87 16.65 -13.25 1.62
C VAL A 87 15.89 -14.54 1.94
N GLY A 88 16.13 -15.56 1.14
CA GLY A 88 15.44 -16.85 1.24
C GLY A 88 14.13 -16.91 0.45
N THR A 89 13.78 -15.83 -0.28
CA THR A 89 12.62 -15.79 -1.17
C THR A 89 12.98 -15.29 -2.55
N ARG A 90 12.09 -15.48 -3.51
CA ARG A 90 12.15 -14.79 -4.81
C ARG A 90 11.59 -13.38 -4.68
N THR A 91 12.07 -12.46 -5.51
CA THR A 91 11.45 -11.14 -5.73
C THR A 91 11.19 -10.98 -7.21
N THR A 92 9.96 -11.29 -7.63
CA THR A 92 9.61 -11.40 -9.04
C THR A 92 9.00 -10.13 -9.62
N CYS A 93 8.50 -9.21 -8.77
CA CYS A 93 7.67 -8.08 -9.18
C CYS A 93 6.45 -8.51 -10.00
N ALA A 94 5.93 -9.72 -9.75
CA ALA A 94 4.86 -10.35 -10.52
C ALA A 94 5.16 -10.42 -12.05
N SER A 95 6.43 -10.48 -12.45
CA SER A 95 6.91 -10.49 -13.83
C SER A 95 7.69 -11.76 -14.15
N ARG A 96 7.52 -12.27 -15.37
CA ARG A 96 8.39 -13.34 -15.88
C ARG A 96 9.85 -12.91 -15.96
N MET A 97 10.09 -11.60 -16.15
CA MET A 97 11.44 -11.02 -16.24
C MET A 97 12.30 -11.31 -15.00
N LEU A 98 11.69 -11.40 -13.82
CA LEU A 98 12.34 -11.74 -12.56
C LEU A 98 11.81 -13.05 -11.94
N GLY A 99 11.15 -13.90 -12.71
CA GLY A 99 10.46 -15.10 -12.21
C GLY A 99 11.28 -16.01 -11.31
N ASP A 100 12.58 -16.14 -11.59
CA ASP A 100 13.51 -16.99 -10.84
C ASP A 100 14.54 -16.20 -10.00
N TYR A 101 14.41 -14.87 -9.92
CA TYR A 101 15.36 -14.07 -9.20
C TYR A 101 15.26 -14.31 -7.69
N GLN A 102 16.34 -14.83 -7.10
CA GLN A 102 16.50 -15.01 -5.67
C GLN A 102 17.06 -13.74 -5.03
N SER A 103 16.41 -13.25 -3.99
CA SER A 103 16.87 -12.06 -3.26
C SER A 103 18.20 -12.33 -2.56
N VAL A 104 19.22 -11.57 -2.90
CA VAL A 104 20.57 -11.70 -2.33
C VAL A 104 20.82 -10.83 -1.09
N TYR A 105 19.90 -9.93 -0.80
CA TYR A 105 19.85 -9.08 0.41
C TYR A 105 18.40 -8.73 0.73
N THR A 106 18.15 -8.33 1.98
CA THR A 106 16.83 -7.91 2.45
C THR A 106 16.69 -6.39 2.33
N ALA A 107 15.54 -5.92 1.87
CA ALA A 107 15.22 -4.49 1.82
C ALA A 107 15.20 -3.88 3.23
N THR A 108 15.68 -2.64 3.38
CA THR A 108 15.73 -1.96 4.69
C THR A 108 14.37 -1.93 5.39
N CYS A 109 13.30 -1.59 4.66
CA CYS A 109 11.95 -1.57 5.22
C CYS A 109 11.50 -2.95 5.72
N VAL A 110 11.84 -4.02 4.99
CA VAL A 110 11.53 -5.40 5.40
C VAL A 110 12.38 -5.77 6.62
N GLN A 111 13.69 -5.50 6.61
CA GLN A 111 14.58 -5.82 7.72
C GLN A 111 14.11 -5.15 9.02
N ARG A 112 13.72 -3.88 8.96
CA ARG A 112 13.18 -3.14 10.12
C ARG A 112 11.92 -3.79 10.70
N MET A 113 11.02 -4.29 9.86
CA MET A 113 9.84 -5.02 10.34
C MET A 113 10.22 -6.37 10.99
N LEU A 114 11.21 -7.08 10.43
CA LEU A 114 11.73 -8.31 11.04
C LEU A 114 12.41 -8.03 12.39
N ASP A 115 13.20 -6.96 12.47
CA ASP A 115 13.86 -6.52 13.70
C ASP A 115 12.83 -6.08 14.77
N ALA A 116 11.67 -5.56 14.33
CA ALA A 116 10.52 -5.28 15.19
C ALA A 116 9.76 -6.54 15.64
N GLY A 117 10.15 -7.73 15.16
CA GLY A 117 9.61 -9.03 15.58
C GLY A 117 8.48 -9.58 14.72
N CYS A 118 8.21 -8.99 13.56
CA CYS A 118 7.24 -9.52 12.62
C CYS A 118 7.66 -10.87 12.02
N LEU A 119 6.65 -11.69 11.71
CA LEU A 119 6.82 -13.02 11.12
C LEU A 119 6.61 -12.94 9.59
N PRO A 120 7.64 -13.19 8.75
CA PRO A 120 7.52 -13.07 7.30
C PRO A 120 6.74 -14.24 6.69
N MET A 121 5.44 -14.06 6.46
CA MET A 121 4.55 -15.13 5.97
C MET A 121 4.77 -15.44 4.49
N GLY A 122 5.18 -14.44 3.69
CA GLY A 122 5.41 -14.66 2.26
C GLY A 122 5.44 -13.38 1.43
N LYS A 123 5.48 -13.57 0.10
CA LYS A 123 5.53 -12.53 -0.92
C LYS A 123 4.15 -12.36 -1.56
N ALA A 124 3.56 -11.18 -1.34
CA ALA A 124 2.22 -10.85 -1.81
C ALA A 124 2.23 -10.46 -3.29
N ASN A 125 1.20 -10.91 -4.01
CA ASN A 125 0.99 -10.61 -5.43
C ASN A 125 0.76 -9.11 -5.68
N MET A 126 1.00 -8.68 -6.91
CA MET A 126 0.96 -7.28 -7.31
C MET A 126 0.75 -7.14 -8.82
N ASP A 127 0.44 -5.97 -9.31
CA ASP A 127 0.59 -5.65 -10.72
C ASP A 127 2.05 -5.72 -11.15
N GLU A 128 2.32 -6.21 -12.35
CA GLU A 128 3.69 -6.38 -12.87
C GLU A 128 4.50 -5.09 -12.75
N PHE A 129 5.64 -5.12 -12.04
CA PHE A 129 6.51 -3.97 -11.74
C PHE A 129 5.77 -2.76 -11.16
N ALA A 130 4.66 -2.99 -10.46
CA ALA A 130 3.76 -1.97 -9.94
C ALA A 130 3.04 -1.12 -11.00
N PHE A 131 2.95 -1.61 -12.26
CA PHE A 131 2.23 -0.95 -13.35
C PHE A 131 0.78 -1.41 -13.42
N GLY A 132 -0.10 -0.79 -12.68
CA GLY A 132 -1.52 -1.09 -12.68
C GLY A 132 -2.22 -0.64 -11.40
N SER A 133 -3.54 -0.77 -11.42
CA SER A 133 -4.41 -0.37 -10.31
C SER A 133 -5.47 -1.45 -10.02
N SER A 134 -5.22 -2.71 -10.44
CA SER A 134 -6.20 -3.82 -10.32
C SER A 134 -5.62 -5.18 -9.97
N THR A 135 -4.30 -5.35 -10.03
CA THR A 135 -3.57 -6.64 -9.86
C THR A 135 -3.94 -7.70 -10.92
N GLU A 136 -4.48 -7.25 -12.07
CA GLU A 136 -4.77 -8.12 -13.22
C GLU A 136 -3.54 -8.37 -14.10
N SER A 137 -2.50 -7.52 -13.99
CA SER A 137 -1.31 -7.60 -14.87
C SER A 137 -0.23 -8.55 -14.36
N SER A 138 -0.43 -9.23 -13.23
CA SER A 138 0.49 -10.25 -12.72
C SER A 138 0.72 -11.35 -13.76
N ALA A 139 2.00 -11.71 -14.00
CA ALA A 139 2.36 -12.77 -14.94
C ALA A 139 2.05 -14.20 -14.43
N PHE A 140 1.70 -14.36 -13.17
CA PHE A 140 1.47 -15.66 -12.53
C PHE A 140 -0.01 -15.98 -12.36
N HIS A 141 -0.74 -15.16 -11.62
CA HIS A 141 -2.18 -15.26 -11.41
C HIS A 141 -2.72 -13.90 -10.95
N ARG A 142 -4.03 -13.70 -11.06
CA ARG A 142 -4.71 -12.53 -10.50
C ARG A 142 -4.94 -12.74 -9.01
N THR A 143 -5.10 -11.65 -8.26
CA THR A 143 -5.62 -11.67 -6.88
C THR A 143 -7.10 -11.29 -6.90
N ASN A 144 -7.92 -11.96 -6.14
CA ASN A 144 -9.35 -11.68 -6.04
C ASN A 144 -9.63 -10.82 -4.80
N ASN A 145 -10.67 -9.97 -4.89
CA ASN A 145 -11.11 -9.21 -3.75
C ASN A 145 -11.81 -10.12 -2.72
N PRO A 146 -11.43 -10.09 -1.44
CA PRO A 146 -12.06 -10.97 -0.43
C PRO A 146 -13.56 -10.70 -0.19
N TRP A 147 -14.07 -9.52 -0.52
CA TRP A 147 -15.48 -9.18 -0.39
C TRP A 147 -16.35 -9.69 -1.55
N ASP A 148 -15.76 -9.87 -2.72
CA ASP A 148 -16.39 -10.47 -3.90
C ASP A 148 -15.28 -10.98 -4.83
N THR A 149 -15.10 -12.28 -4.92
CA THR A 149 -14.01 -12.93 -5.67
C THR A 149 -14.12 -12.79 -7.20
N GLU A 150 -15.21 -12.19 -7.71
CA GLU A 150 -15.32 -11.79 -9.12
C GLU A 150 -14.79 -10.38 -9.40
N ARG A 151 -14.28 -9.69 -8.38
CA ARG A 151 -13.82 -8.29 -8.46
C ARG A 151 -12.35 -8.13 -8.14
N VAL A 152 -11.82 -7.00 -8.60
CA VAL A 152 -10.42 -6.63 -8.38
C VAL A 152 -10.18 -6.21 -6.92
N PRO A 153 -9.02 -6.53 -6.33
CA PRO A 153 -8.63 -6.04 -5.01
C PRO A 153 -8.09 -4.60 -5.06
N GLY A 154 -8.00 -4.02 -6.26
CA GLY A 154 -7.18 -2.85 -6.53
C GLY A 154 -5.72 -3.20 -6.79
N GLY A 155 -4.89 -2.18 -6.91
CA GLY A 155 -3.47 -2.33 -7.22
C GLY A 155 -2.67 -1.01 -7.12
N SER A 156 -1.38 -1.15 -7.25
CA SER A 156 -0.62 -2.37 -7.58
C SER A 156 -0.35 -3.29 -6.39
N SER A 157 -0.70 -2.93 -5.14
CA SER A 157 -0.49 -3.77 -3.94
C SER A 157 -1.75 -4.59 -3.59
N GLY A 158 -2.42 -5.17 -4.59
CA GLY A 158 -3.70 -5.87 -4.38
C GLY A 158 -3.57 -7.10 -3.49
N GLY A 159 -2.51 -7.91 -3.66
CA GLY A 159 -2.24 -9.04 -2.78
C GLY A 159 -2.00 -8.63 -1.34
N SER A 160 -1.28 -7.51 -1.12
CA SER A 160 -1.03 -6.98 0.23
C SER A 160 -2.33 -6.56 0.94
N ALA A 161 -3.22 -5.86 0.24
CA ALA A 161 -4.51 -5.45 0.78
C ALA A 161 -5.44 -6.64 1.00
N ALA A 162 -5.51 -7.57 0.03
CA ALA A 162 -6.35 -8.75 0.09
C ALA A 162 -5.96 -9.70 1.23
N ALA A 163 -4.66 -9.92 1.48
CA ALA A 163 -4.19 -10.77 2.57
C ALA A 163 -4.65 -10.27 3.95
N VAL A 164 -4.66 -8.95 4.17
CA VAL A 164 -5.16 -8.35 5.42
C VAL A 164 -6.69 -8.44 5.48
N ALA A 165 -7.38 -8.10 4.39
CA ALA A 165 -8.85 -8.14 4.33
C ALA A 165 -9.43 -9.54 4.48
N ALA A 166 -8.71 -10.55 3.97
CA ALA A 166 -9.07 -11.95 4.14
C ALA A 166 -8.71 -12.48 5.54
N GLY A 167 -7.97 -11.76 6.36
CA GLY A 167 -7.50 -12.25 7.66
C GLY A 167 -6.40 -13.30 7.58
N GLU A 168 -5.63 -13.32 6.52
CA GLU A 168 -4.48 -14.22 6.36
C GLU A 168 -3.27 -13.72 7.16
N VAL A 169 -3.13 -12.42 7.28
CA VAL A 169 -2.12 -11.73 8.08
C VAL A 169 -2.73 -10.53 8.81
N ALA A 170 -2.04 -10.04 9.84
CA ALA A 170 -2.46 -8.83 10.55
C ALA A 170 -1.89 -7.56 9.92
N LEU A 171 -0.70 -7.62 9.34
CA LEU A 171 -0.01 -6.53 8.66
C LEU A 171 0.49 -6.95 7.28
N SER A 172 0.58 -6.00 6.36
CA SER A 172 1.33 -6.19 5.12
C SER A 172 2.05 -4.92 4.69
N LEU A 173 3.11 -5.09 3.88
CA LEU A 173 3.82 -3.98 3.24
C LEU A 173 3.37 -3.83 1.79
N GLY A 174 3.19 -2.58 1.36
CA GLY A 174 2.96 -2.20 -0.01
C GLY A 174 3.89 -1.09 -0.48
N SER A 175 3.79 -0.77 -1.77
CA SER A 175 4.43 0.41 -2.36
C SER A 175 3.39 1.23 -3.11
N ASP A 176 3.53 2.56 -3.06
CA ASP A 176 2.60 3.53 -3.62
C ASP A 176 3.36 4.53 -4.48
N THR A 177 3.12 4.49 -5.78
CA THR A 177 3.71 5.37 -6.78
C THR A 177 2.69 6.38 -7.31
N GLY A 178 1.41 6.02 -7.26
CA GLY A 178 0.29 6.85 -7.72
C GLY A 178 -1.03 6.51 -7.03
N GLY A 179 -1.00 5.77 -5.90
CA GLY A 179 -2.20 5.32 -5.19
C GLY A 179 -2.15 3.86 -4.76
N SER A 180 -1.06 3.14 -5.09
CA SER A 180 -0.99 1.67 -5.01
C SER A 180 -0.93 1.08 -3.59
N ILE A 181 -1.11 1.87 -2.55
CA ILE A 181 -1.47 1.47 -1.18
C ILE A 181 -2.91 1.91 -0.88
N ARG A 182 -3.22 3.17 -1.09
CA ARG A 182 -4.47 3.80 -0.65
C ARG A 182 -5.69 3.30 -1.41
N GLN A 183 -5.55 3.12 -2.73
CA GLN A 183 -6.64 2.62 -3.58
C GLN A 183 -6.96 1.15 -3.28
N PRO A 184 -6.02 0.17 -3.27
CA PRO A 184 -6.36 -1.19 -2.90
C PRO A 184 -6.82 -1.33 -1.43
N ALA A 185 -6.32 -0.51 -0.51
CA ALA A 185 -6.85 -0.44 0.85
C ALA A 185 -8.34 -0.06 0.86
N SER A 186 -8.72 0.94 0.06
CA SER A 186 -10.11 1.36 -0.09
C SER A 186 -11.00 0.25 -0.64
N LEU A 187 -10.56 -0.43 -1.70
CA LEU A 187 -11.35 -1.47 -2.37
C LEU A 187 -11.44 -2.78 -1.56
N CYS A 188 -10.47 -3.05 -0.70
CA CYS A 188 -10.46 -4.22 0.19
C CYS A 188 -10.98 -3.92 1.61
N GLY A 189 -11.29 -2.66 1.94
CA GLY A 189 -11.82 -2.29 3.24
C GLY A 189 -10.83 -2.45 4.40
N VAL A 190 -9.57 -2.09 4.18
CA VAL A 190 -8.51 -2.08 5.19
C VAL A 190 -7.87 -0.70 5.30
N VAL A 191 -7.15 -0.44 6.37
CA VAL A 191 -6.36 0.78 6.51
C VAL A 191 -5.08 0.65 5.70
N GLY A 192 -4.80 1.62 4.81
CA GLY A 192 -3.56 1.66 4.03
C GLY A 192 -2.93 3.04 4.10
N PHE A 193 -1.67 3.10 4.50
CA PHE A 193 -0.96 4.34 4.73
C PHE A 193 0.25 4.51 3.81
N LYS A 194 0.22 5.57 3.02
CA LYS A 194 1.35 6.07 2.26
C LYS A 194 2.00 7.22 3.05
N PRO A 195 3.17 7.02 3.68
CA PRO A 195 3.84 8.09 4.39
C PRO A 195 4.39 9.17 3.45
N THR A 196 4.91 10.24 4.01
CA THR A 196 5.69 11.26 3.29
C THR A 196 6.85 10.62 2.53
N TYR A 197 7.12 11.13 1.32
CA TYR A 197 8.26 10.70 0.49
C TYR A 197 9.58 10.85 1.27
N GLY A 198 10.34 9.76 1.33
CA GLY A 198 11.59 9.69 2.06
C GLY A 198 11.47 9.33 3.55
N ALA A 199 10.25 9.26 4.13
CA ALA A 199 10.09 8.84 5.53
C ALA A 199 10.47 7.37 5.74
N VAL A 200 10.27 6.51 4.74
CA VAL A 200 10.67 5.09 4.74
C VAL A 200 11.72 4.86 3.67
N SER A 201 12.82 4.17 4.02
CA SER A 201 13.86 3.80 3.06
C SER A 201 13.32 2.85 1.99
N ARG A 202 13.76 3.07 0.76
CA ARG A 202 13.44 2.26 -0.43
C ARG A 202 14.61 1.36 -0.86
N TYR A 203 15.69 1.30 -0.09
CA TYR A 203 16.78 0.38 -0.41
C TYR A 203 16.30 -1.06 -0.41
N GLY A 204 16.56 -1.76 -1.52
CA GLY A 204 16.09 -3.13 -1.72
C GLY A 204 14.66 -3.26 -2.25
N VAL A 205 14.00 -2.14 -2.57
CA VAL A 205 12.71 -2.12 -3.28
C VAL A 205 12.97 -1.92 -4.78
N VAL A 206 12.38 -2.76 -5.61
CA VAL A 206 12.47 -2.63 -7.07
C VAL A 206 11.68 -1.39 -7.50
N ALA A 207 12.38 -0.42 -8.08
CA ALA A 207 11.83 0.89 -8.38
C ALA A 207 10.91 0.88 -9.61
N PHE A 208 9.75 1.54 -9.49
CA PHE A 208 8.94 2.01 -10.60
C PHE A 208 9.36 3.45 -10.96
N GLY A 209 9.02 4.42 -10.13
CA GLY A 209 9.30 5.84 -10.30
C GLY A 209 10.10 6.39 -9.14
N SER A 210 11.40 6.62 -9.35
CA SER A 210 12.34 6.95 -8.27
C SER A 210 11.98 8.21 -7.49
N SER A 211 11.27 9.15 -8.12
CA SER A 211 10.81 10.40 -7.48
C SER A 211 9.38 10.32 -6.91
N LEU A 212 8.71 9.16 -7.02
CA LEU A 212 7.31 8.97 -6.69
C LEU A 212 7.08 7.82 -5.69
N ASP A 213 7.87 6.74 -5.78
CA ASP A 213 7.70 5.51 -5.00
C ASP A 213 7.82 5.74 -3.50
N GLN A 214 6.90 5.16 -2.74
CA GLN A 214 6.93 5.14 -1.28
C GLN A 214 6.47 3.78 -0.78
N VAL A 215 7.07 3.33 0.33
CA VAL A 215 6.69 2.11 1.04
C VAL A 215 5.81 2.48 2.22
N GLY A 216 4.77 1.69 2.46
CA GLY A 216 3.92 1.87 3.61
C GLY A 216 3.14 0.62 3.99
N PRO A 217 2.55 0.59 5.19
CA PRO A 217 1.85 -0.55 5.73
C PRO A 217 0.36 -0.56 5.35
N PHE A 218 -0.20 -1.78 5.36
CA PHE A 218 -1.62 -2.05 5.53
C PHE A 218 -1.84 -2.71 6.89
N GLY A 219 -2.97 -2.41 7.51
CA GLY A 219 -3.41 -3.01 8.75
C GLY A 219 -4.93 -3.00 8.86
N ARG A 220 -5.46 -3.61 9.92
CA ARG A 220 -6.91 -3.59 10.19
C ARG A 220 -7.34 -2.30 10.85
N THR A 221 -6.44 -1.69 11.61
CA THR A 221 -6.70 -0.44 12.36
C THR A 221 -5.64 0.60 12.09
N VAL A 222 -5.97 1.85 12.36
CA VAL A 222 -5.01 2.96 12.33
C VAL A 222 -3.90 2.77 13.36
N GLU A 223 -4.18 2.13 14.49
CA GLU A 223 -3.19 1.77 15.50
C GLU A 223 -2.17 0.75 15.00
N ASP A 224 -2.62 -0.29 14.29
CA ASP A 224 -1.74 -1.28 13.65
C ASP A 224 -0.76 -0.61 12.67
N VAL A 225 -1.28 0.33 11.88
CA VAL A 225 -0.50 1.10 10.92
C VAL A 225 0.49 2.03 11.63
N ALA A 226 0.11 2.68 12.74
CA ALA A 226 1.00 3.51 13.53
C ALA A 226 2.17 2.71 14.14
N LEU A 227 1.88 1.51 14.68
CA LEU A 227 2.90 0.60 15.19
C LEU A 227 3.86 0.14 14.09
N ALA A 228 3.34 -0.18 12.91
CA ALA A 228 4.17 -0.53 11.76
C ALA A 228 5.05 0.64 11.31
N MET A 229 4.54 1.89 11.36
CA MET A 229 5.33 3.07 11.03
C MET A 229 6.46 3.32 12.02
N ASN A 230 6.28 3.06 13.32
CA ASN A 230 7.35 3.11 14.30
C ASN A 230 8.51 2.18 13.96
N ALA A 231 8.20 1.01 13.39
CA ALA A 231 9.23 0.08 12.92
C ALA A 231 9.87 0.55 11.59
N LEU A 232 9.07 1.01 10.63
CA LEU A 232 9.52 1.33 9.27
C LEU A 232 10.42 2.56 9.21
N THR A 233 10.15 3.61 10.00
CA THR A 233 10.86 4.88 9.89
C THR A 233 12.21 4.86 10.61
N GLY A 234 12.27 4.54 11.88
CA GLY A 234 13.52 4.45 12.65
C GLY A 234 14.33 5.75 12.70
N ALA A 235 15.38 5.77 13.51
CA ALA A 235 16.31 6.89 13.61
C ALA A 235 17.34 6.89 12.48
N GLY A 236 17.54 8.06 11.88
CA GLY A 236 18.63 8.34 10.96
C GLY A 236 18.33 8.04 9.50
N HIS A 237 19.13 8.65 8.67
CA HIS A 237 19.16 8.46 7.22
C HIS A 237 19.72 7.07 6.86
N ASP A 238 19.06 6.35 5.95
CA ASP A 238 19.64 5.11 5.38
C ASP A 238 20.75 5.47 4.39
N PRO A 239 22.02 5.06 4.63
CA PRO A 239 23.13 5.41 3.74
C PRO A 239 23.01 4.81 2.34
N TYR A 240 22.12 3.84 2.14
CA TYR A 240 21.87 3.20 0.84
C TYR A 240 20.72 3.81 0.07
N ASP A 241 19.92 4.71 0.68
CA ASP A 241 18.86 5.47 0.02
C ASP A 241 19.06 6.97 0.25
N CYS A 242 19.63 7.64 -0.74
CA CYS A 242 19.91 9.09 -0.67
C CYS A 242 18.67 9.97 -0.51
N THR A 243 17.47 9.42 -0.64
CA THR A 243 16.21 10.14 -0.47
C THR A 243 15.60 9.94 0.91
N SER A 244 16.08 8.96 1.69
CA SER A 244 15.57 8.72 3.04
C SER A 244 15.88 9.90 3.96
N GLN A 245 14.96 10.20 4.87
CA GLN A 245 15.08 11.29 5.84
C GLN A 245 15.09 10.71 7.25
N ASP A 246 15.62 11.47 8.21
CA ASP A 246 15.44 11.15 9.62
C ASP A 246 13.97 11.42 10.02
N CYS A 247 13.29 10.37 10.45
CA CYS A 247 11.88 10.41 10.83
C CYS A 247 11.67 9.62 12.13
N ALA A 248 12.51 9.91 13.13
CA ALA A 248 12.44 9.28 14.45
C ALA A 248 11.34 9.92 15.30
N VAL A 249 10.08 9.59 15.00
CA VAL A 249 8.91 10.00 15.79
C VAL A 249 8.14 8.77 16.25
N ASP A 250 7.50 8.84 17.41
CA ASP A 250 6.54 7.83 17.83
C ASP A 250 5.16 8.15 17.22
N PHE A 251 4.73 7.32 16.28
CA PHE A 251 3.46 7.48 15.57
C PHE A 251 2.25 7.08 16.43
N THR A 252 2.47 6.42 17.57
CA THR A 252 1.40 6.09 18.51
C THR A 252 1.18 7.20 19.53
N GLU A 253 2.19 8.07 19.72
CA GLU A 253 2.05 9.28 20.54
C GLU A 253 1.00 10.21 19.92
N HIS A 254 0.09 10.72 20.71
CA HIS A 254 -1.01 11.60 20.26
C HIS A 254 -2.05 10.94 19.33
N LEU A 255 -1.98 9.61 19.10
CA LEU A 255 -2.88 8.90 18.20
C LEU A 255 -4.37 9.06 18.60
N ASN A 256 -4.63 9.14 19.91
CA ASN A 256 -5.96 9.26 20.49
C ASN A 256 -6.34 10.68 20.95
N ASP A 257 -5.54 11.69 20.61
CA ASP A 257 -5.82 13.08 20.98
C ASP A 257 -7.08 13.60 20.30
N SER A 258 -7.68 14.64 20.90
CA SER A 258 -8.83 15.33 20.35
C SER A 258 -8.45 16.11 19.08
N ILE A 259 -9.37 16.09 18.11
CA ILE A 259 -9.30 16.93 16.91
C ILE A 259 -10.15 18.21 17.02
N GLU A 260 -10.68 18.51 18.21
CA GLU A 260 -11.48 19.71 18.46
C GLU A 260 -10.70 20.98 18.11
N GLY A 261 -11.34 21.88 17.37
CA GLY A 261 -10.74 23.12 16.89
C GLY A 261 -9.72 22.96 15.77
N LYS A 262 -9.47 21.73 15.29
CA LYS A 262 -8.63 21.46 14.11
C LYS A 262 -9.40 21.73 12.84
N ARG A 263 -8.70 22.06 11.75
CA ARG A 263 -9.29 22.41 10.46
C ARG A 263 -9.09 21.30 9.44
N VAL A 264 -10.20 20.83 8.86
CA VAL A 264 -10.22 19.80 7.81
C VAL A 264 -10.62 20.45 6.50
N GLY A 265 -9.75 20.37 5.49
CA GLY A 265 -10.00 20.86 4.16
C GLY A 265 -10.94 19.94 3.38
N ILE A 266 -11.86 20.54 2.64
CA ILE A 266 -12.71 19.86 1.64
C ILE A 266 -12.44 20.51 0.30
N ILE A 267 -12.29 19.70 -0.75
CA ILE A 267 -12.09 20.16 -2.13
C ILE A 267 -13.40 19.92 -2.89
N PRO A 268 -14.21 20.95 -3.14
CA PRO A 268 -15.52 20.81 -3.82
C PRO A 268 -15.39 20.13 -5.19
N ALA A 269 -14.34 20.43 -5.96
CA ALA A 269 -14.10 19.83 -7.27
C ALA A 269 -14.00 18.31 -7.23
N PHE A 270 -13.45 17.73 -6.17
CA PHE A 270 -13.38 16.28 -6.00
C PHE A 270 -14.75 15.64 -5.70
N MET A 271 -15.63 16.37 -5.05
CA MET A 271 -16.97 15.88 -4.72
C MET A 271 -17.94 15.95 -5.92
N GLU A 272 -17.58 16.68 -6.96
CA GLU A 272 -18.36 16.83 -8.20
C GLU A 272 -17.63 16.21 -9.42
N ALA A 273 -16.54 15.45 -9.19
CA ALA A 273 -15.76 14.86 -10.27
C ALA A 273 -16.58 13.80 -11.02
N GLU A 274 -16.42 13.79 -12.35
CA GLU A 274 -17.03 12.76 -13.21
C GLU A 274 -16.52 11.36 -12.80
N GLY A 275 -17.43 10.40 -12.71
CA GLY A 275 -17.13 9.02 -12.31
C GLY A 275 -17.16 8.74 -10.81
N LEU A 276 -17.34 9.77 -9.96
CA LEU A 276 -17.56 9.56 -8.52
C LEU A 276 -18.96 8.96 -8.30
N THR A 277 -19.00 7.73 -7.78
CA THR A 277 -20.29 7.06 -7.52
C THR A 277 -21.03 7.68 -6.33
N PRO A 278 -22.39 7.69 -6.35
CA PRO A 278 -23.19 8.27 -5.28
C PRO A 278 -22.87 7.68 -3.89
N GLU A 279 -22.64 6.37 -3.78
CA GLU A 279 -22.34 5.71 -2.51
C GLU A 279 -20.98 6.14 -1.93
N VAL A 280 -19.95 6.34 -2.77
CA VAL A 280 -18.64 6.86 -2.33
C VAL A 280 -18.77 8.33 -1.92
N LYS A 281 -19.48 9.15 -2.71
CA LYS A 281 -19.77 10.54 -2.37
C LYS A 281 -20.47 10.65 -1.01
N ALA A 282 -21.52 9.86 -0.80
CA ALA A 282 -22.26 9.84 0.46
C ALA A 282 -21.37 9.38 1.64
N ALA A 283 -20.49 8.40 1.43
CA ALA A 283 -19.55 7.94 2.47
C ALA A 283 -18.57 9.05 2.89
N VAL A 284 -17.99 9.78 1.94
CA VAL A 284 -17.09 10.90 2.25
C VAL A 284 -17.82 12.06 2.92
N GLN A 285 -19.08 12.32 2.54
CA GLN A 285 -19.90 13.30 3.22
C GLN A 285 -20.20 12.91 4.68
N ARG A 286 -20.49 11.62 4.95
CA ARG A 286 -20.62 11.10 6.33
C ARG A 286 -19.32 11.25 7.10
N ALA A 287 -18.17 10.99 6.48
CA ALA A 287 -16.86 11.18 7.10
C ALA A 287 -16.61 12.65 7.49
N ALA A 288 -16.96 13.60 6.60
CA ALA A 288 -16.87 15.03 6.89
C ALA A 288 -17.75 15.43 8.08
N GLN A 289 -19.01 14.95 8.09
CA GLN A 289 -19.94 15.20 9.19
C GLN A 289 -19.44 14.61 10.50
N GLU A 290 -18.84 13.42 10.48
CA GLU A 290 -18.32 12.79 11.69
C GLU A 290 -17.12 13.55 12.26
N LEU A 291 -16.18 14.00 11.42
CA LEU A 291 -15.08 14.86 11.88
C LEU A 291 -15.59 16.16 12.49
N GLN A 292 -16.65 16.74 11.92
CA GLN A 292 -17.29 17.93 12.46
C GLN A 292 -17.99 17.65 13.81
N ASN A 293 -18.64 16.49 13.96
CA ASN A 293 -19.26 16.06 15.22
C ASN A 293 -18.22 15.92 16.34
N GLN A 294 -16.96 15.58 16.00
CA GLN A 294 -15.84 15.50 16.93
C GLN A 294 -15.14 16.85 17.14
N GLY A 295 -15.72 17.96 16.66
CA GLY A 295 -15.29 19.33 16.91
C GLY A 295 -14.31 19.91 15.90
N ALA A 296 -14.04 19.21 14.77
CA ALA A 296 -13.23 19.79 13.70
C ALA A 296 -14.02 20.82 12.89
N GLU A 297 -13.34 21.84 12.39
CA GLU A 297 -13.88 22.85 11.47
C GLU A 297 -13.66 22.42 10.02
N LEU A 298 -14.71 22.37 9.22
CA LEU A 298 -14.61 22.10 7.77
C LEU A 298 -14.35 23.41 7.03
N VAL A 299 -13.31 23.41 6.18
CA VAL A 299 -12.87 24.58 5.42
C VAL A 299 -12.75 24.20 3.95
N GLU A 300 -13.40 24.96 3.07
CA GLU A 300 -13.20 24.76 1.63
C GLU A 300 -11.81 25.24 1.21
N VAL A 301 -11.13 24.40 0.45
CA VAL A 301 -9.83 24.68 -0.16
C VAL A 301 -9.86 24.35 -1.65
N ASP A 302 -9.02 25.04 -2.40
CA ASP A 302 -8.91 24.86 -3.84
C ASP A 302 -7.48 24.44 -4.21
N LEU A 303 -7.36 23.60 -5.25
CA LEU A 303 -6.11 23.16 -5.85
C LEU A 303 -6.16 23.50 -7.36
N PRO A 304 -5.85 24.73 -7.77
CA PRO A 304 -6.09 25.23 -9.13
C PRO A 304 -5.40 24.44 -10.26
N HIS A 305 -4.28 23.74 -9.95
CA HIS A 305 -3.50 23.00 -10.95
C HIS A 305 -3.76 21.49 -10.90
N LEU A 306 -4.76 21.03 -10.13
CA LEU A 306 -5.04 19.62 -9.91
C LEU A 306 -5.33 18.85 -11.22
N ASP A 307 -6.00 19.47 -12.18
CA ASP A 307 -6.30 18.88 -13.48
C ASP A 307 -5.04 18.44 -14.26
N ALA A 308 -3.89 19.05 -13.97
CA ALA A 308 -2.62 18.66 -14.57
C ALA A 308 -2.01 17.40 -13.92
N ALA A 309 -2.50 16.94 -12.77
CA ALA A 309 -1.85 15.89 -11.99
C ALA A 309 -1.76 14.55 -12.74
N ILE A 310 -2.86 14.12 -13.38
CA ILE A 310 -2.89 12.87 -14.15
C ILE A 310 -1.88 12.97 -15.31
N ALA A 311 -1.91 14.05 -16.08
CA ALA A 311 -1.01 14.25 -17.21
C ALA A 311 0.46 14.30 -16.76
N ALA A 312 0.77 15.01 -15.67
CA ALA A 312 2.11 15.10 -15.12
C ALA A 312 2.63 13.72 -14.66
N TYR A 313 1.80 12.95 -13.96
CA TYR A 313 2.15 11.61 -13.49
C TYR A 313 2.44 10.66 -14.66
N TYR A 314 1.56 10.64 -15.69
CA TYR A 314 1.73 9.75 -16.85
C TYR A 314 2.83 10.20 -17.83
N VAL A 315 3.48 11.32 -17.55
CA VAL A 315 4.74 11.72 -18.18
C VAL A 315 5.93 11.34 -17.28
N ILE A 316 5.93 11.72 -16.00
CA ILE A 316 7.06 11.50 -15.08
C ILE A 316 7.24 10.00 -14.81
N GLY A 317 6.16 9.30 -14.46
CA GLY A 317 6.22 7.88 -14.10
C GLY A 317 6.81 6.99 -15.21
N PRO A 318 6.27 6.98 -16.43
CA PRO A 318 6.85 6.22 -17.54
C PRO A 318 8.29 6.61 -17.89
N ALA A 319 8.65 7.89 -17.82
CA ALA A 319 10.01 8.34 -18.07
C ALA A 319 11.01 7.75 -17.06
N GLU A 320 10.67 7.78 -15.77
CA GLU A 320 11.49 7.18 -14.72
C GLU A 320 11.48 5.64 -14.80
N ALA A 321 10.34 5.03 -15.10
CA ALA A 321 10.21 3.59 -15.30
C ALA A 321 11.10 3.08 -16.42
N PHE A 322 11.17 3.78 -17.55
CA PHE A 322 12.06 3.43 -18.66
C PHE A 322 13.52 3.37 -18.19
N SER A 323 13.99 4.38 -17.43
CA SER A 323 15.34 4.39 -16.87
C SER A 323 15.53 3.27 -15.84
N ASN A 324 14.56 3.04 -14.94
CA ASN A 324 14.65 2.04 -13.88
C ASN A 324 14.64 0.62 -14.40
N LEU A 325 13.82 0.31 -15.42
CA LEU A 325 13.70 -1.04 -15.98
C LEU A 325 14.75 -1.34 -17.07
N ALA A 326 15.58 -0.38 -17.45
CA ALA A 326 16.69 -0.59 -18.38
C ALA A 326 17.71 -1.63 -17.89
N ARG A 327 17.84 -1.80 -16.57
CA ARG A 327 18.73 -2.78 -15.92
C ARG A 327 18.30 -4.24 -16.14
N PHE A 328 17.05 -4.49 -16.47
CA PHE A 328 16.52 -5.83 -16.75
C PHE A 328 16.69 -6.12 -18.24
N ASP A 329 17.90 -6.54 -18.61
CA ASP A 329 18.37 -6.66 -19.98
C ASP A 329 18.37 -8.13 -20.51
N GLY A 330 18.04 -9.10 -19.65
CA GLY A 330 18.05 -10.52 -20.02
C GLY A 330 19.46 -11.09 -20.20
N ILE A 331 20.47 -10.47 -19.57
CA ILE A 331 21.87 -10.87 -19.71
C ILE A 331 22.48 -11.26 -18.38
N ARG A 332 22.31 -10.42 -17.33
CA ARG A 332 23.00 -10.58 -16.06
C ARG A 332 22.23 -11.41 -15.05
N TYR A 333 20.92 -11.33 -15.06
CA TYR A 333 20.00 -12.03 -14.16
C TYR A 333 18.56 -11.95 -14.70
N GLY A 334 17.69 -12.78 -14.14
CA GLY A 334 16.30 -12.88 -14.58
C GLY A 334 16.14 -13.71 -15.86
N TYR A 335 14.98 -13.56 -16.50
CA TYR A 335 14.64 -14.31 -17.69
C TYR A 335 15.58 -14.02 -18.86
N GLN A 336 16.07 -15.07 -19.48
CA GLN A 336 16.96 -15.04 -20.64
C GLN A 336 16.35 -15.88 -21.76
N GLU A 337 16.19 -15.27 -22.93
CA GLU A 337 15.80 -16.03 -24.13
C GLU A 337 16.94 -16.89 -24.62
N GLU A 338 16.65 -18.14 -24.92
CA GLU A 338 17.63 -19.12 -25.42
C GLU A 338 17.71 -19.15 -26.95
N GLY A 339 18.81 -19.65 -27.49
CA GLY A 339 18.97 -19.84 -28.92
C GLY A 339 19.15 -18.59 -29.77
N CYS A 340 19.45 -17.46 -29.15
CA CYS A 340 19.64 -16.17 -29.82
C CYS A 340 20.96 -16.14 -30.61
N ALA A 341 20.95 -15.52 -31.80
CA ALA A 341 22.11 -15.46 -32.68
C ALA A 341 23.21 -14.52 -32.16
N ASN A 342 22.84 -13.52 -31.39
CA ASN A 342 23.77 -12.53 -30.84
C ASN A 342 23.17 -11.87 -29.59
N LEU A 343 23.97 -11.03 -28.90
CA LEU A 343 23.60 -10.35 -27.65
C LEU A 343 22.44 -9.35 -27.81
N SER A 344 22.36 -8.68 -28.96
CA SER A 344 21.27 -7.74 -29.26
C SER A 344 19.93 -8.47 -29.37
N ASP A 345 19.91 -9.61 -30.07
CA ASP A 345 18.73 -10.45 -30.20
C ASP A 345 18.32 -11.02 -28.84
N GLN A 346 19.29 -11.51 -28.05
CA GLN A 346 19.04 -12.02 -26.71
C GLN A 346 18.38 -10.95 -25.82
N SER A 347 18.93 -9.74 -25.75
CA SER A 347 18.35 -8.69 -24.95
C SER A 347 16.96 -8.28 -25.44
N SER A 348 16.80 -8.11 -26.76
CA SER A 348 15.52 -7.71 -27.36
C SER A 348 14.43 -8.74 -27.14
N LEU A 349 14.71 -10.01 -27.38
CA LEU A 349 13.75 -11.11 -27.23
C LEU A 349 13.46 -11.40 -25.76
N SER A 350 14.46 -11.37 -24.87
CA SER A 350 14.25 -11.52 -23.44
C SER A 350 13.30 -10.44 -22.89
N ARG A 351 13.47 -9.20 -23.29
CA ARG A 351 12.58 -8.11 -22.90
C ARG A 351 11.19 -8.23 -23.54
N ALA A 352 11.11 -8.67 -24.79
CA ALA A 352 9.85 -8.86 -25.50
C ALA A 352 8.97 -9.96 -24.85
N HIS A 353 9.57 -11.05 -24.40
CA HIS A 353 8.87 -12.20 -23.82
C HIS A 353 8.79 -12.16 -22.29
N GLY A 354 9.75 -11.52 -21.63
CA GLY A 354 9.81 -11.40 -20.16
C GLY A 354 8.87 -10.34 -19.58
N PHE A 355 8.65 -9.22 -20.28
CA PHE A 355 7.73 -8.18 -19.85
C PHE A 355 6.32 -8.35 -20.40
N GLY A 356 5.33 -8.08 -19.58
CA GLY A 356 3.92 -8.01 -19.96
C GLY A 356 3.58 -6.77 -20.80
N ALA A 357 2.32 -6.70 -21.25
CA ALA A 357 1.87 -5.67 -22.19
C ALA A 357 1.96 -4.25 -21.60
N GLU A 358 1.51 -4.06 -20.33
CA GLU A 358 1.53 -2.74 -19.70
C GLU A 358 2.96 -2.29 -19.41
N ALA A 359 3.83 -3.16 -18.91
CA ALA A 359 5.24 -2.85 -18.68
C ALA A 359 5.95 -2.40 -19.98
N LYS A 360 5.66 -3.07 -21.10
CA LYS A 360 6.18 -2.66 -22.43
C LYS A 360 5.64 -1.30 -22.86
N ARG A 361 4.33 -1.06 -22.69
CA ARG A 361 3.70 0.23 -23.02
C ARG A 361 4.33 1.38 -22.25
N ARG A 362 4.50 1.24 -20.92
CA ARG A 362 5.13 2.28 -20.08
C ARG A 362 6.57 2.55 -20.48
N GLN A 363 7.35 1.50 -20.78
CA GLN A 363 8.74 1.66 -21.22
C GLN A 363 8.82 2.33 -22.60
N MET A 364 7.96 1.98 -23.55
CA MET A 364 7.92 2.62 -24.87
C MET A 364 7.54 4.11 -24.77
N LEU A 365 6.51 4.41 -23.94
CA LEU A 365 6.13 5.79 -23.66
C LEU A 365 7.28 6.57 -23.01
N GLY A 366 7.96 5.99 -22.02
CA GLY A 366 9.09 6.60 -21.34
C GLY A 366 10.26 6.88 -22.30
N ALA A 367 10.60 5.94 -23.19
CA ALA A 367 11.61 6.12 -24.22
C ALA A 367 11.28 7.32 -25.14
N TYR A 368 10.02 7.42 -25.56
CA TYR A 368 9.55 8.56 -26.37
C TYR A 368 9.66 9.88 -25.60
N LEU A 369 9.19 9.94 -24.36
CA LEU A 369 9.18 11.14 -23.53
C LEU A 369 10.59 11.68 -23.21
N LEU A 370 11.60 10.79 -23.15
CA LEU A 370 12.99 11.15 -22.91
C LEU A 370 13.80 11.39 -24.20
N SER A 371 13.17 11.24 -25.38
CA SER A 371 13.85 11.43 -26.66
C SER A 371 14.13 12.92 -26.94
N SER A 372 15.18 13.17 -27.76
CA SER A 372 15.54 14.51 -28.19
C SER A 372 14.38 15.21 -28.90
N GLY A 373 14.12 16.48 -28.55
CA GLY A 373 13.04 17.30 -29.10
C GLY A 373 11.66 17.04 -28.45
N VAL A 374 11.50 15.98 -27.64
CA VAL A 374 10.27 15.67 -26.90
C VAL A 374 10.42 15.99 -25.42
N TYR A 375 11.61 15.80 -24.87
CA TYR A 375 11.93 15.97 -23.45
C TYR A 375 11.47 17.32 -22.88
N ASP A 376 11.87 18.42 -23.52
CA ASP A 376 11.53 19.78 -23.04
C ASP A 376 10.02 20.06 -23.11
N LYS A 377 9.37 19.51 -24.14
CA LYS A 377 7.95 19.73 -24.38
C LYS A 377 7.05 19.02 -23.35
N TYR A 378 7.43 17.83 -22.93
CA TYR A 378 6.59 17.01 -22.07
C TYR A 378 7.20 16.78 -20.68
N TYR A 379 8.42 16.22 -20.58
CA TYR A 379 8.98 15.87 -19.27
C TYR A 379 9.28 17.11 -18.43
N TYR A 380 9.92 18.11 -19.05
CA TYR A 380 10.21 19.36 -18.34
C TYR A 380 8.93 20.15 -18.01
N ALA A 381 7.92 20.12 -18.88
CA ALA A 381 6.62 20.73 -18.61
C ALA A 381 5.91 20.02 -17.43
N ALA A 382 5.98 18.68 -17.37
CA ALA A 382 5.41 17.91 -16.26
C ALA A 382 6.12 18.21 -14.92
N GLN A 383 7.45 18.43 -14.91
CA GLN A 383 8.17 18.85 -13.72
C GLN A 383 7.75 20.26 -13.24
N LYS A 384 7.44 21.18 -14.16
CA LYS A 384 6.86 22.48 -13.79
C LYS A 384 5.46 22.35 -13.21
N ALA A 385 4.60 21.52 -13.82
CA ALA A 385 3.28 21.21 -13.28
C ALA A 385 3.38 20.61 -11.88
N ARG A 386 4.32 19.69 -11.64
CA ARG A 386 4.63 19.16 -10.30
C ARG A 386 4.87 20.27 -9.28
N THR A 387 5.67 21.26 -9.62
CA THR A 387 5.96 22.40 -8.74
C THR A 387 4.69 23.18 -8.41
N LEU A 388 3.84 23.46 -9.40
CA LEU A 388 2.59 24.19 -9.20
C LEU A 388 1.60 23.40 -8.32
N ILE A 389 1.45 22.10 -8.56
CA ILE A 389 0.61 21.20 -7.73
C ILE A 389 1.12 21.18 -6.28
N THR A 390 2.44 21.13 -6.08
CA THR A 390 3.02 21.19 -4.73
C THR A 390 2.68 22.50 -4.04
N GLN A 391 2.79 23.63 -4.75
CA GLN A 391 2.44 24.97 -4.22
C GLN A 391 0.94 25.09 -3.88
N ASP A 392 0.04 24.45 -4.64
CA ASP A 392 -1.39 24.42 -4.32
C ASP A 392 -1.63 23.71 -2.98
N TYR A 393 -1.01 22.55 -2.75
CA TYR A 393 -1.11 21.83 -1.48
C TYR A 393 -0.51 22.64 -0.33
N ASP A 394 0.64 23.28 -0.51
CA ASP A 394 1.26 24.13 0.52
C ASP A 394 0.34 25.31 0.88
N ALA A 395 -0.30 25.93 -0.11
CA ALA A 395 -1.26 27.02 0.10
C ALA A 395 -2.54 26.54 0.82
N ALA A 396 -3.00 25.32 0.53
CA ALA A 396 -4.12 24.70 1.22
C ALA A 396 -3.76 24.40 2.68
N TYR A 397 -2.60 23.80 2.95
CA TYR A 397 -2.13 23.48 4.31
C TYR A 397 -1.80 24.71 5.16
N ALA A 398 -1.60 25.88 4.57
CA ALA A 398 -1.56 27.13 5.34
C ALA A 398 -2.92 27.47 6.01
N LYS A 399 -4.02 26.89 5.51
CA LYS A 399 -5.39 27.14 5.99
C LYS A 399 -5.95 25.97 6.80
N VAL A 400 -5.49 24.73 6.56
CA VAL A 400 -6.04 23.51 7.16
C VAL A 400 -4.96 22.56 7.65
N ASP A 401 -5.30 21.71 8.62
CA ASP A 401 -4.38 20.73 9.21
C ASP A 401 -4.31 19.42 8.40
N THR A 402 -5.40 19.05 7.74
CA THR A 402 -5.53 17.88 6.87
C THR A 402 -6.58 18.16 5.81
N ILE A 403 -6.62 17.36 4.74
CA ILE A 403 -7.68 17.42 3.71
C ILE A 403 -8.36 16.06 3.64
N LEU A 404 -9.69 16.05 3.59
CA LEU A 404 -10.54 14.88 3.39
C LEU A 404 -10.95 14.79 1.91
N MET A 405 -10.85 13.59 1.33
CA MET A 405 -11.25 13.32 -0.06
C MET A 405 -11.60 11.85 -0.27
N PRO A 406 -12.20 11.47 -1.41
CA PRO A 406 -12.33 10.06 -1.77
C PRO A 406 -10.97 9.37 -1.92
N ALA A 407 -10.89 8.06 -1.62
CA ALA A 407 -9.70 7.25 -1.89
C ALA A 407 -9.76 6.59 -3.28
N SER A 408 -10.97 6.35 -3.78
CA SER A 408 -11.28 5.80 -5.10
C SER A 408 -12.59 6.42 -5.58
N PRO A 409 -12.81 6.58 -6.90
CA PRO A 409 -14.08 7.11 -7.40
C PRO A 409 -15.25 6.14 -7.23
N ARG A 410 -14.98 4.86 -7.03
CA ARG A 410 -15.96 3.77 -6.98
C ARG A 410 -15.51 2.63 -6.08
N THR A 411 -16.40 1.75 -5.74
CA THR A 411 -16.10 0.45 -5.10
C THR A 411 -15.42 -0.50 -6.08
N ALA A 412 -15.01 -1.69 -5.61
CA ALA A 412 -14.32 -2.68 -6.44
C ALA A 412 -15.14 -3.04 -7.71
N PHE A 413 -14.53 -2.96 -8.87
CA PHE A 413 -15.11 -3.31 -10.17
C PHE A 413 -14.78 -4.75 -10.56
N LYS A 414 -15.52 -5.30 -11.53
CA LYS A 414 -15.32 -6.68 -12.00
C LYS A 414 -14.06 -6.80 -12.86
N PHE A 415 -13.47 -7.98 -12.86
CA PHE A 415 -12.36 -8.29 -13.76
C PHE A 415 -12.74 -8.04 -15.22
N GLY A 416 -11.84 -7.37 -15.96
CA GLY A 416 -12.05 -7.04 -17.37
C GLY A 416 -13.13 -5.98 -17.65
N GLU A 417 -13.76 -5.38 -16.63
CA GLU A 417 -14.76 -4.32 -16.79
C GLU A 417 -14.13 -3.06 -17.39
N ILE A 418 -12.90 -2.73 -16.98
CA ILE A 418 -12.16 -1.58 -17.49
C ILE A 418 -11.09 -2.07 -18.46
N SER A 419 -11.37 -2.01 -19.74
CA SER A 419 -10.46 -2.43 -20.81
C SER A 419 -9.66 -1.27 -21.43
N ASP A 420 -10.16 -0.05 -21.33
CA ASP A 420 -9.47 1.16 -21.81
C ASP A 420 -8.44 1.62 -20.76
N PRO A 421 -7.13 1.66 -21.09
CA PRO A 421 -6.11 2.17 -20.19
C PRO A 421 -6.40 3.59 -19.67
N THR A 422 -7.03 4.45 -20.47
CA THR A 422 -7.36 5.83 -20.06
C THR A 422 -8.39 5.85 -18.94
N GLN A 423 -9.39 4.96 -18.99
CA GLN A 423 -10.37 4.83 -17.90
C GLN A 423 -9.74 4.25 -16.63
N MET A 424 -8.80 3.31 -16.77
CA MET A 424 -8.03 2.82 -15.62
C MET A 424 -7.22 3.95 -14.97
N TYR A 425 -6.63 4.85 -15.77
CA TYR A 425 -5.87 5.99 -15.25
C TYR A 425 -6.75 7.00 -14.50
N LEU A 426 -8.02 7.13 -14.85
CA LEU A 426 -8.97 7.97 -14.12
C LEU A 426 -9.31 7.40 -12.73
N SER A 427 -9.11 6.09 -12.51
CA SER A 427 -9.27 5.48 -11.19
C SER A 427 -8.30 6.04 -10.15
N ASP A 428 -7.17 6.58 -10.60
CA ASP A 428 -6.12 7.13 -9.75
C ASP A 428 -6.25 8.64 -9.49
N LEU A 429 -7.37 9.27 -9.94
CA LEU A 429 -7.61 10.72 -9.85
C LEU A 429 -7.36 11.30 -8.45
N TYR A 430 -7.83 10.60 -7.41
CA TYR A 430 -7.76 11.07 -6.04
C TYR A 430 -6.43 10.79 -5.34
N THR A 431 -5.54 10.03 -5.96
CA THR A 431 -4.33 9.53 -5.30
C THR A 431 -3.03 10.07 -5.88
N ILE A 432 -2.98 10.28 -7.19
CA ILE A 432 -1.77 10.64 -7.95
C ILE A 432 -1.10 11.93 -7.46
N SER A 433 -1.90 12.96 -7.18
CA SER A 433 -1.36 14.29 -6.82
C SER A 433 -0.48 14.26 -5.58
N LEU A 434 -0.75 13.33 -4.65
CA LEU A 434 0.03 13.15 -3.42
C LEU A 434 1.41 12.54 -3.67
N ASN A 435 1.56 11.67 -4.67
CA ASN A 435 2.88 11.17 -5.05
C ASN A 435 3.68 12.25 -5.78
N ILE A 436 3.00 13.11 -6.56
CA ILE A 436 3.61 14.24 -7.24
C ILE A 436 4.21 15.23 -6.24
N CYS A 437 3.49 15.60 -5.18
CA CYS A 437 3.98 16.54 -4.16
C CYS A 437 4.73 15.86 -3.01
N GLY A 438 4.68 14.53 -2.89
CA GLY A 438 5.40 13.78 -1.85
C GLY A 438 4.74 13.74 -0.47
N ASN A 439 3.51 14.22 -0.34
CA ASN A 439 2.77 14.30 0.93
C ASN A 439 2.27 12.95 1.43
N GLY A 440 1.98 12.83 2.73
CA GLY A 440 1.38 11.65 3.36
C GLY A 440 -0.11 11.51 3.05
N GLY A 441 -0.62 10.27 2.99
CA GLY A 441 -2.05 9.98 2.80
C GLY A 441 -2.44 8.61 3.35
N ILE A 442 -3.64 8.53 3.93
CA ILE A 442 -4.18 7.31 4.53
C ILE A 442 -5.61 7.07 4.06
N SER A 443 -5.90 5.82 3.69
CA SER A 443 -7.26 5.34 3.41
C SER A 443 -7.82 4.69 4.68
N VAL A 444 -9.02 5.13 5.09
CA VAL A 444 -9.73 4.62 6.28
C VAL A 444 -11.08 4.08 5.85
N PRO A 445 -11.40 2.81 6.15
CA PRO A 445 -12.70 2.21 5.86
C PRO A 445 -13.84 2.86 6.65
N LEU A 446 -14.98 3.06 5.99
CA LEU A 446 -16.18 3.69 6.56
C LEU A 446 -17.39 2.74 6.61
N GLY A 447 -17.20 1.47 6.27
CA GLY A 447 -18.27 0.47 6.15
C GLY A 447 -18.52 0.05 4.71
N LEU A 448 -19.71 -0.51 4.45
CA LEU A 448 -20.13 -0.96 3.13
C LEU A 448 -20.96 0.11 2.41
N GLY A 449 -20.82 0.16 1.10
CA GLY A 449 -21.66 0.96 0.23
C GLY A 449 -23.11 0.43 0.23
N GLU A 450 -24.08 1.34 0.12
CA GLU A 450 -25.51 0.97 0.18
C GLU A 450 -25.91 0.16 -1.05
N ASP A 451 -25.41 0.54 -2.23
CA ASP A 451 -25.80 -0.07 -3.49
C ASP A 451 -25.05 -1.38 -3.77
N THR A 452 -23.74 -1.39 -3.51
CA THR A 452 -22.89 -2.50 -3.92
C THR A 452 -22.64 -3.51 -2.81
N GLN A 453 -22.85 -3.15 -1.56
CA GLN A 453 -22.45 -3.95 -0.36
C GLN A 453 -20.95 -4.27 -0.34
N LEU A 454 -20.13 -3.40 -0.94
CA LEU A 454 -18.68 -3.48 -0.98
C LEU A 454 -18.05 -2.36 -0.14
N PRO A 455 -16.80 -2.52 0.30
CA PRO A 455 -16.13 -1.49 1.10
C PRO A 455 -16.11 -0.12 0.45
N VAL A 456 -16.39 0.90 1.24
CA VAL A 456 -16.20 2.32 0.93
C VAL A 456 -15.27 2.94 1.97
N SER A 457 -14.40 3.84 1.53
CA SER A 457 -13.40 4.47 2.38
C SER A 457 -13.29 5.97 2.08
N ALA A 458 -12.79 6.72 3.06
CA ALA A 458 -12.30 8.07 2.81
C ALA A 458 -10.77 8.09 2.88
N GLN A 459 -10.18 9.07 2.20
CA GLN A 459 -8.76 9.38 2.27
C GLN A 459 -8.56 10.69 3.04
N LEU A 460 -7.65 10.65 4.02
CA LEU A 460 -7.12 11.84 4.66
C LEU A 460 -5.69 12.06 4.18
N VAL A 461 -5.33 13.33 3.91
CA VAL A 461 -4.02 13.69 3.40
C VAL A 461 -3.45 14.86 4.19
N GLY A 462 -2.15 14.82 4.47
CA GLY A 462 -1.49 15.78 5.35
C GLY A 462 -0.20 16.34 4.77
N PRO A 463 0.30 17.46 5.33
CA PRO A 463 1.55 18.07 4.93
C PRO A 463 2.72 17.10 5.09
N ALA A 464 3.76 17.27 4.28
CA ALA A 464 4.97 16.47 4.38
C ALA A 464 5.56 16.48 5.80
N PHE A 465 5.94 15.29 6.29
CA PHE A 465 6.48 15.05 7.63
C PHE A 465 5.55 15.44 8.80
N LYS A 466 4.23 15.56 8.53
CA LYS A 466 3.18 15.63 9.54
C LYS A 466 2.37 14.33 9.65
N ASP A 467 3.00 13.24 9.25
CA ASP A 467 2.39 11.90 9.18
C ASP A 467 1.79 11.46 10.52
N ARG A 468 2.44 11.77 11.65
CA ARG A 468 1.89 11.50 13.00
C ARG A 468 0.56 12.24 13.24
N GLN A 469 0.51 13.53 12.90
CA GLN A 469 -0.73 14.32 13.03
C GLN A 469 -1.82 13.75 12.09
N LEU A 470 -1.46 13.35 10.90
CA LEU A 470 -2.39 12.73 9.95
C LEU A 470 -3.02 11.45 10.53
N LEU A 471 -2.24 10.62 11.23
CA LEU A 471 -2.74 9.42 11.90
C LEU A 471 -3.71 9.76 13.06
N THR A 472 -3.53 10.88 13.77
CA THR A 472 -4.50 11.35 14.79
C THR A 472 -5.88 11.62 14.16
N PHE A 473 -5.94 12.29 13.01
CA PHE A 473 -7.20 12.50 12.28
C PHE A 473 -7.81 11.19 11.78
N ALA A 474 -6.96 10.31 11.25
CA ALA A 474 -7.39 9.01 10.78
C ALA A 474 -7.99 8.15 11.90
N ARG A 475 -7.37 8.17 13.10
CA ARG A 475 -7.87 7.47 14.28
C ARG A 475 -9.18 8.07 14.79
N ALA A 476 -9.31 9.39 14.76
CA ALA A 476 -10.57 10.04 15.09
C ALA A 476 -11.70 9.59 14.13
N LEU A 477 -11.41 9.58 12.82
CA LEU A 477 -12.36 9.10 11.80
C LEU A 477 -12.71 7.63 12.02
N GLU A 478 -11.73 6.76 12.22
CA GLU A 478 -11.94 5.32 12.48
C GLU A 478 -12.85 5.10 13.69
N ARG A 479 -12.62 5.80 14.79
CA ARG A 479 -13.46 5.70 16.01
C ARG A 479 -14.91 6.14 15.78
N GLY A 480 -15.13 7.15 14.93
CA GLY A 480 -16.46 7.62 14.58
C GLY A 480 -17.29 6.61 13.80
N PHE A 481 -16.65 5.66 13.14
CA PHE A 481 -17.29 4.60 12.36
C PHE A 481 -17.17 3.21 13.02
N ALA A 482 -16.51 3.11 14.16
CA ALA A 482 -16.41 1.87 14.92
C ALA A 482 -17.76 1.45 15.48
N ASP A 483 -17.95 0.13 15.70
CA ASP A 483 -19.12 -0.38 16.38
C ASP A 483 -19.24 0.19 17.79
N ALA A 484 -20.36 0.82 18.11
CA ALA A 484 -20.56 1.55 19.35
C ALA A 484 -20.56 0.65 20.61
N ALA A 485 -20.85 -0.63 20.47
CA ALA A 485 -20.91 -1.57 21.59
C ALA A 485 -19.57 -2.25 21.87
N THR A 486 -18.80 -2.55 20.83
CA THR A 486 -17.57 -3.33 20.90
C THR A 486 -16.30 -2.51 20.66
N GLY A 487 -16.42 -1.35 20.02
CA GLY A 487 -15.28 -0.54 19.55
C GLY A 487 -14.54 -1.19 18.37
N ALA A 488 -15.10 -2.24 17.76
CA ALA A 488 -14.51 -2.90 16.60
C ALA A 488 -14.48 -1.96 15.38
N PRO A 489 -13.49 -2.11 14.49
CA PRO A 489 -13.42 -1.32 13.25
C PRO A 489 -14.71 -1.44 12.42
N ALA A 490 -15.01 -0.45 11.59
CA ALA A 490 -16.18 -0.40 10.71
C ALA A 490 -16.30 -1.65 9.82
N LEU A 491 -15.16 -2.20 9.41
CA LEU A 491 -15.04 -3.46 8.69
C LEU A 491 -14.06 -4.39 9.41
N SER A 492 -14.43 -5.65 9.47
CA SER A 492 -13.59 -6.76 9.95
C SER A 492 -13.05 -7.55 8.75
N VAL A 493 -12.63 -8.79 8.99
CA VAL A 493 -12.31 -9.75 7.92
C VAL A 493 -13.56 -9.98 7.06
N ALA A 494 -13.37 -10.09 5.75
CA ALA A 494 -14.46 -10.31 4.80
C ALA A 494 -15.30 -11.56 5.17
N PRO A 495 -16.64 -11.49 5.13
CA PRO A 495 -17.53 -12.48 5.75
C PRO A 495 -17.32 -13.92 5.27
N ASP A 496 -17.03 -14.12 3.98
CA ASP A 496 -16.82 -15.47 3.43
C ASP A 496 -15.55 -16.15 3.94
N PHE A 497 -14.66 -15.37 4.55
CA PHE A 497 -13.37 -15.82 5.09
C PHE A 497 -13.29 -15.76 6.62
N ALA A 498 -14.23 -15.07 7.27
CA ALA A 498 -14.28 -14.98 8.72
C ALA A 498 -14.46 -16.36 9.38
N GLY A 499 -13.72 -16.64 10.45
CA GLY A 499 -13.80 -17.89 11.19
C GLY A 499 -13.20 -19.11 10.50
N LYS A 500 -12.54 -18.97 9.35
CA LYS A 500 -11.83 -20.06 8.65
C LYS A 500 -10.33 -20.13 9.00
N GLY A 501 -9.87 -19.30 9.93
CA GLY A 501 -8.49 -19.31 10.43
C GLY A 501 -8.29 -20.27 11.59
N GLY A 502 -7.02 -20.52 11.93
CA GLY A 502 -6.68 -21.32 13.12
C GLY A 502 -7.16 -20.68 14.42
N GLU A 503 -7.49 -21.50 15.40
CA GLU A 503 -7.74 -21.06 16.77
C GLU A 503 -6.40 -20.83 17.51
N LEU A 504 -6.35 -19.84 18.38
CA LEU A 504 -5.24 -19.53 19.28
C LEU A 504 -5.55 -19.97 20.72
#